data_67901372c1a74ffb83718bcb185d9820
#
_entry.id   67901372c1a74ffb83718bcb185d9820
#
_cell.length_a   1.000
_cell.length_b   1.000
_cell.length_c   1.000
_cell.angle_alpha   90.00
_cell.angle_beta   90.00
_cell.angle_gamma   90.00
#
_symmetry.space_group_name_H-M   'P 1'
#
loop_
_entity.id
_entity.type
_entity.pdbx_description
1 polymer ?
#
loop_
_entity_poly.entity_id
_entity_poly.type
_entity_poly.pdbx_seq_one_letter_code
_entity_poly.pdbx_strand_id
1 'polypeptide(L)'
;ITGLPEMGVVAKELYRQSGLGPEALQTAVIYDHFTPFVLPQLEEFGLCERGEAKEFIRAGHHARGGKFPINTHGGQLGEAYIHGMNGVAEAVRQVRGTAVNQVDSVENVLVTAGTGVPTSGLILGV
;
A
#
# COMPACT_ATOMS: atom_id res chain seq x y z
N ILE A 1 -18.86 3.31 -0.89
CA ILE A 1 -17.82 3.72 0.08
C ILE A 1 -17.26 5.04 -0.43
N THR A 2 -17.43 6.11 0.34
CA THR A 2 -17.10 7.47 -0.07
C THR A 2 -15.74 7.95 0.44
N GLY A 3 -14.98 7.07 1.11
CA GLY A 3 -13.65 7.35 1.65
C GLY A 3 -13.39 6.60 2.94
N LEU A 4 -12.17 6.72 3.43
CA LEU A 4 -11.69 6.18 4.72
C LEU A 4 -10.89 7.29 5.42
N PRO A 5 -11.55 8.33 5.96
CA PRO A 5 -10.87 9.52 6.47
C PRO A 5 -9.89 9.23 7.60
N GLU A 6 -10.11 8.19 8.37
CA GLU A 6 -9.17 7.72 9.40
C GLU A 6 -7.83 7.28 8.80
N MET A 7 -7.85 6.67 7.62
CA MET A 7 -6.62 6.32 6.89
C MET A 7 -5.90 7.56 6.37
N GLY A 8 -6.63 8.58 5.97
CA GLY A 8 -6.05 9.89 5.61
C GLY A 8 -5.33 10.56 6.78
N VAL A 9 -5.84 10.40 8.01
CA VAL A 9 -5.14 10.87 9.23
C VAL A 9 -3.85 10.08 9.44
N VAL A 10 -3.89 8.76 9.30
CA VAL A 10 -2.69 7.90 9.40
C VAL A 10 -1.67 8.27 8.33
N ALA A 11 -2.10 8.46 7.09
CA ALA A 11 -1.22 8.85 5.98
C ALA A 11 -0.47 10.16 6.27
N LYS A 12 -1.19 11.19 6.70
CA LYS A 12 -0.59 12.48 7.08
C LYS A 12 0.46 12.33 8.17
N GLU A 13 0.16 11.54 9.19
CA GLU A 13 1.07 11.34 10.31
C GLU A 13 2.31 10.54 9.89
N LEU A 14 2.16 9.49 9.09
CA LEU A 14 3.27 8.72 8.54
C LEU A 14 4.22 9.59 7.71
N TYR A 15 3.67 10.40 6.80
CA TYR A 15 4.48 11.30 5.97
C TYR A 15 5.16 12.38 6.80
N ARG A 16 4.48 12.92 7.81
CA ARG A 16 5.07 13.88 8.74
C ARG A 16 6.23 13.27 9.54
N GLN A 17 6.08 12.03 10.04
CA GLN A 17 7.11 11.35 10.85
C GLN A 17 8.31 10.92 10.01
N SER A 18 8.07 10.39 8.81
CA SER A 18 9.14 9.91 7.93
C SER A 18 9.86 11.03 7.17
N GLY A 19 9.23 12.20 7.02
CA GLY A 19 9.73 13.26 6.14
C GLY A 19 9.59 12.93 4.65
N LEU A 20 8.84 11.87 4.31
CA LEU A 20 8.58 11.42 2.95
C LEU A 20 7.20 11.87 2.48
N GLY A 21 6.98 11.86 1.17
CA GLY A 21 5.67 11.97 0.55
C GLY A 21 5.35 10.71 -0.25
N PRO A 22 4.13 10.61 -0.81
CA PRO A 22 3.74 9.45 -1.61
C PRO A 22 4.64 9.23 -2.84
N GLU A 23 5.23 10.29 -3.37
CA GLU A 23 6.18 10.25 -4.51
C GLU A 23 7.50 9.54 -4.18
N ALA A 24 7.84 9.41 -2.90
CA ALA A 24 9.04 8.71 -2.44
C ALA A 24 8.85 7.19 -2.30
N LEU A 25 7.64 6.69 -2.53
CA LEU A 25 7.30 5.28 -2.43
C LEU A 25 7.40 4.59 -3.79
N GLN A 26 7.91 3.36 -3.84
CA GLN A 26 7.99 2.58 -5.09
C GLN A 26 6.93 1.48 -5.16
N THR A 27 6.44 1.03 -4.02
CA THR A 27 5.40 -0.01 -3.92
C THR A 27 4.68 0.11 -2.59
N ALA A 28 3.54 -0.56 -2.48
CA ALA A 28 2.80 -0.63 -1.24
C ALA A 28 2.17 -2.01 -1.02
N VAL A 29 2.03 -2.38 0.24
CA VAL A 29 1.16 -3.47 0.67
C VAL A 29 -0.10 -2.85 1.27
N ILE A 30 -1.17 -2.88 0.49
CA ILE A 30 -2.46 -2.32 0.86
C ILE A 30 -3.31 -3.41 1.51
N TYR A 31 -3.87 -3.13 2.69
CA TYR A 31 -4.70 -4.08 3.42
C TYR A 31 -5.98 -4.38 2.66
N ASP A 32 -6.06 -5.58 2.09
CA ASP A 32 -7.08 -5.99 1.12
C ASP A 32 -8.06 -7.04 1.65
N HIS A 33 -8.31 -7.05 2.97
CA HIS A 33 -9.25 -7.99 3.60
C HIS A 33 -10.62 -8.01 2.91
N PHE A 34 -11.04 -6.91 2.31
CA PHE A 34 -12.15 -6.79 1.36
C PHE A 34 -11.71 -5.91 0.19
N THR A 35 -11.75 -6.45 -1.02
CA THR A 35 -11.29 -5.77 -2.24
C THR A 35 -11.77 -4.33 -2.43
N PRO A 36 -13.07 -3.99 -2.17
CA PRO A 36 -13.53 -2.60 -2.34
C PRO A 36 -12.81 -1.56 -1.48
N PHE A 37 -12.21 -1.97 -0.35
CA PHE A 37 -11.50 -1.05 0.52
C PHE A 37 -10.10 -0.66 0.01
N VAL A 38 -9.58 -1.35 -1.01
CA VAL A 38 -8.30 -0.99 -1.63
C VAL A 38 -8.39 0.37 -2.32
N LEU A 39 -9.48 0.64 -3.04
CA LEU A 39 -9.66 1.87 -3.81
C LEU A 39 -9.55 3.15 -2.95
N PRO A 40 -10.34 3.30 -1.87
CA PRO A 40 -10.21 4.47 -1.03
C PRO A 40 -8.86 4.56 -0.30
N GLN A 41 -8.19 3.45 0.00
CA GLN A 41 -6.85 3.50 0.57
C GLN A 41 -5.84 4.11 -0.40
N LEU A 42 -5.90 3.77 -1.69
CA LEU A 42 -5.04 4.38 -2.72
C LEU A 42 -5.18 5.90 -2.74
N GLU A 43 -6.40 6.40 -2.62
CA GLU A 43 -6.71 7.83 -2.61
C GLU A 43 -6.28 8.50 -1.28
N GLU A 44 -6.60 7.89 -0.14
CA GLU A 44 -6.29 8.48 1.18
C GLU A 44 -4.78 8.55 1.46
N PHE A 45 -4.00 7.60 0.92
CA PHE A 45 -2.53 7.65 1.00
C PHE A 45 -1.88 8.45 -0.14
N GLY A 46 -2.67 9.06 -1.03
CA GLY A 46 -2.16 9.91 -2.12
C GLY A 46 -1.42 9.14 -3.21
N LEU A 47 -1.66 7.83 -3.36
CA LEU A 47 -1.07 7.01 -4.41
C LEU A 47 -1.72 7.25 -5.78
N CYS A 48 -2.89 7.84 -5.78
CA CYS A 48 -3.58 8.42 -6.93
C CYS A 48 -4.43 9.59 -6.46
N GLU A 49 -4.90 10.41 -7.39
CA GLU A 49 -5.79 11.53 -7.08
C GLU A 49 -7.14 11.04 -6.55
N ARG A 50 -7.78 11.87 -5.75
CA ARG A 50 -9.10 11.57 -5.19
C ARG A 50 -10.15 11.41 -6.31
N GLY A 51 -10.82 10.26 -6.33
CA GLY A 51 -11.77 9.87 -7.37
C GLY A 51 -11.13 9.10 -8.54
N GLU A 52 -9.81 8.96 -8.58
CA GLU A 52 -9.08 8.35 -9.69
C GLU A 52 -8.68 6.88 -9.46
N ALA A 53 -8.95 6.32 -8.29
CA ALA A 53 -8.54 4.95 -7.95
C ALA A 53 -9.06 3.91 -8.96
N LYS A 54 -10.27 4.09 -9.48
CA LYS A 54 -10.85 3.22 -10.51
C LYS A 54 -10.02 3.22 -11.81
N GLU A 55 -9.64 4.41 -12.28
CA GLU A 55 -8.84 4.55 -13.50
C GLU A 55 -7.40 4.09 -13.28
N PHE A 56 -6.85 4.32 -12.09
CA PHE A 56 -5.54 3.75 -11.68
C PHE A 56 -5.52 2.22 -11.82
N ILE A 57 -6.56 1.54 -11.36
CA ILE A 57 -6.71 0.07 -11.49
C ILE A 57 -6.92 -0.32 -12.96
N ARG A 58 -7.82 0.34 -13.69
CA ARG A 58 -8.09 0.04 -15.10
C ARG A 58 -6.86 0.20 -16.00
N ALA A 59 -6.04 1.21 -15.73
CA ALA A 59 -4.81 1.45 -16.46
C ALA A 59 -3.70 0.41 -16.13
N GLY A 60 -3.93 -0.49 -15.17
CA GLY A 60 -2.97 -1.51 -14.78
C GLY A 60 -1.79 -0.98 -13.96
N HIS A 61 -1.87 0.23 -13.42
CA HIS A 61 -0.78 0.82 -12.63
C HIS A 61 -0.42 0.01 -11.39
N HIS A 62 -1.40 -0.67 -10.80
CA HIS A 62 -1.27 -1.54 -9.62
C HIS A 62 -0.61 -2.88 -9.89
N ALA A 63 -0.59 -3.31 -11.15
CA ALA A 63 -0.13 -4.64 -11.53
C ALA A 63 1.40 -4.74 -11.56
N ARG A 64 1.92 -5.95 -11.56
CA ARG A 64 3.35 -6.22 -11.78
C ARG A 64 3.81 -5.59 -13.10
N GLY A 65 4.85 -4.77 -13.03
CA GLY A 65 5.34 -4.00 -14.17
C GLY A 65 4.54 -2.73 -14.47
N GLY A 66 3.50 -2.43 -13.69
CA GLY A 66 2.79 -1.16 -13.74
C GLY A 66 3.57 -0.03 -13.08
N LYS A 67 2.98 1.17 -13.12
CA LYS A 67 3.62 2.38 -12.61
C LYS A 67 3.88 2.35 -11.09
N PHE A 68 2.97 1.71 -10.33
CA PHE A 68 3.07 1.59 -8.88
C PHE A 68 2.47 0.26 -8.43
N PRO A 69 3.25 -0.84 -8.50
CA PRO A 69 2.76 -2.16 -8.11
C PRO A 69 2.34 -2.21 -6.65
N ILE A 70 1.23 -2.91 -6.36
CA ILE A 70 0.77 -3.14 -4.98
C ILE A 70 0.57 -4.63 -4.74
N ASN A 71 0.65 -5.04 -3.47
CA ASN A 71 0.36 -6.41 -3.03
C ASN A 71 1.10 -7.49 -3.84
N THR A 72 2.38 -7.30 -4.05
CA THR A 72 3.24 -8.16 -4.89
C THR A 72 3.30 -9.62 -4.41
N HIS A 73 2.95 -9.89 -3.16
CA HIS A 73 2.85 -11.22 -2.57
C HIS A 73 1.50 -11.91 -2.84
N GLY A 74 0.54 -11.22 -3.48
CA GLY A 74 -0.81 -11.73 -3.74
C GLY A 74 -1.89 -11.20 -2.80
N GLY A 75 -1.50 -10.34 -1.86
CA GLY A 75 -2.41 -9.78 -0.86
C GLY A 75 -2.83 -10.81 0.20
N GLN A 76 -3.64 -10.39 1.15
CA GLN A 76 -4.16 -11.29 2.20
C GLN A 76 -5.16 -12.33 1.67
N LEU A 77 -5.82 -12.00 0.56
CA LEU A 77 -6.77 -12.91 -0.10
C LEU A 77 -6.05 -14.00 -0.91
N GLY A 78 -4.80 -13.80 -1.30
CA GLY A 78 -3.98 -14.75 -2.04
C GLY A 78 -2.98 -15.53 -1.18
N GLU A 79 -2.80 -15.15 0.07
CA GLU A 79 -1.85 -15.73 1.01
C GLU A 79 -2.55 -16.12 2.33
N ALA A 80 -1.82 -16.66 3.29
CA ALA A 80 -2.37 -16.96 4.61
C ALA A 80 -2.78 -15.65 5.32
N TYR A 81 -4.00 -15.61 5.82
CA TYR A 81 -4.54 -14.45 6.52
C TYR A 81 -4.02 -14.41 7.96
N ILE A 82 -2.96 -13.65 8.20
CA ILE A 82 -2.35 -13.45 9.51
C ILE A 82 -2.41 -11.98 9.95
N HIS A 83 -3.56 -11.36 9.73
CA HIS A 83 -3.91 -9.99 10.14
C HIS A 83 -2.87 -8.93 9.73
N GLY A 84 -2.39 -9.02 8.48
CA GLY A 84 -1.47 -8.04 7.90
C GLY A 84 0.02 -8.32 8.12
N MET A 85 0.40 -9.29 8.96
CA MET A 85 1.82 -9.59 9.18
C MET A 85 2.53 -10.12 7.93
N ASN A 86 1.81 -10.83 7.05
CA ASN A 86 2.32 -11.22 5.74
C ASN A 86 2.68 -10.00 4.87
N GLY A 87 1.88 -8.92 4.96
CA GLY A 87 2.18 -7.66 4.28
C GLY A 87 3.45 -6.98 4.81
N VAL A 88 3.67 -6.99 6.12
CA VAL A 88 4.92 -6.51 6.73
C VAL A 88 6.11 -7.35 6.25
N ALA A 89 5.95 -8.68 6.22
CA ALA A 89 7.00 -9.58 5.74
C ALA A 89 7.34 -9.33 4.26
N GLU A 90 6.32 -9.12 3.42
CA GLU A 90 6.55 -8.76 2.01
C GLU A 90 7.26 -7.43 1.86
N ALA A 91 6.88 -6.41 2.61
CA ALA A 91 7.54 -5.11 2.58
C ALA A 91 9.03 -5.22 2.97
N VAL A 92 9.35 -6.03 3.98
CA VAL A 92 10.74 -6.33 4.35
C VAL A 92 11.50 -7.01 3.20
N ARG A 93 10.87 -7.99 2.52
CA ARG A 93 11.49 -8.65 1.35
C ARG A 93 11.73 -7.65 0.22
N GLN A 94 10.78 -6.77 -0.06
CA GLN A 94 10.92 -5.74 -1.09
C GLN A 94 12.11 -4.80 -0.79
N VAL A 95 12.21 -4.29 0.43
CA VAL A 95 13.32 -3.42 0.86
C VAL A 95 14.67 -4.16 0.80
N ARG A 96 14.69 -5.45 1.12
CA ARG A 96 15.89 -6.29 1.06
C ARG A 96 16.26 -6.78 -0.34
N GLY A 97 15.44 -6.56 -1.35
CA GLY A 97 15.64 -7.08 -2.70
C GLY A 97 15.51 -8.61 -2.81
N THR A 98 14.70 -9.24 -1.95
CA THR A 98 14.54 -10.70 -1.85
C THR A 98 13.11 -11.16 -2.10
N ALA A 99 12.22 -10.29 -2.54
CA ALA A 99 10.85 -10.63 -2.84
C ALA A 99 10.75 -11.50 -4.11
N VAL A 100 9.79 -12.43 -4.14
CA VAL A 100 9.55 -13.28 -5.34
C VAL A 100 9.14 -12.43 -6.54
N ASN A 101 8.29 -11.44 -6.31
CA ASN A 101 7.87 -10.46 -7.31
C ASN A 101 8.51 -9.10 -6.97
N GLN A 102 9.83 -9.06 -7.03
CA GLN A 102 10.60 -7.86 -6.69
C GLN A 102 10.25 -6.70 -7.61
N VAL A 103 9.99 -5.54 -7.02
CA VAL A 103 9.88 -4.25 -7.71
C VAL A 103 11.30 -3.66 -7.83
N ASP A 104 11.59 -3.04 -8.98
CA ASP A 104 12.90 -2.47 -9.22
C ASP A 104 13.15 -1.22 -8.35
N SER A 105 14.38 -1.09 -7.87
CA SER A 105 14.88 0.11 -7.17
C SER A 105 14.01 0.52 -5.97
N VAL A 106 13.58 -0.44 -5.17
CA VAL A 106 12.78 -0.18 -3.96
C VAL A 106 13.65 0.43 -2.87
N GLU A 107 13.30 1.63 -2.47
CA GLU A 107 13.87 2.33 -1.30
C GLU A 107 12.85 2.41 -0.16
N ASN A 108 11.58 2.68 -0.49
CA ASN A 108 10.53 2.88 0.51
C ASN A 108 9.26 2.12 0.14
N VAL A 109 8.70 1.42 1.10
CA VAL A 109 7.47 0.63 0.98
C VAL A 109 6.45 1.08 2.02
N LEU A 110 5.24 1.40 1.57
CA LEU A 110 4.11 1.63 2.46
C LEU A 110 3.43 0.29 2.80
N VAL A 111 3.09 0.10 4.06
CA VAL A 111 2.20 -0.99 4.51
C VAL A 111 1.01 -0.36 5.23
N THR A 112 -0.19 -0.74 4.84
CA THR A 112 -1.41 -0.34 5.53
C THR A 112 -2.03 -1.51 6.29
N ALA A 113 -2.73 -1.24 7.38
CA ALA A 113 -3.42 -2.25 8.16
C ALA A 113 -4.73 -1.72 8.74
N GLY A 114 -5.76 -2.54 8.67
CA GLY A 114 -7.11 -2.20 9.07
C GLY A 114 -7.81 -1.24 8.11
N THR A 115 -9.10 -1.09 8.32
CA THR A 115 -9.94 -0.07 7.70
C THR A 115 -11.02 0.29 8.71
N GLY A 116 -11.32 1.57 8.87
CA GLY A 116 -12.17 2.05 9.94
C GLY A 116 -11.37 2.29 11.22
N VAL A 117 -11.88 1.89 12.36
CA VAL A 117 -11.21 2.04 13.67
C VAL A 117 -11.11 0.66 14.32
N PRO A 118 -9.91 0.17 14.64
CA PRO A 118 -8.62 0.81 14.46
C PRO A 118 -8.07 0.72 13.03
N THR A 119 -7.21 1.67 12.68
CA THR A 119 -6.43 1.65 11.45
C THR A 119 -4.98 2.05 11.76
N SER A 120 -4.04 1.57 10.97
CA SER A 120 -2.63 1.85 11.15
C SER A 120 -1.87 1.73 9.82
N GLY A 121 -0.62 2.14 9.84
CA GLY A 121 0.28 1.96 8.71
C GLY A 121 1.72 2.13 9.15
N LEU A 122 2.64 1.75 8.28
CA LEU A 122 4.06 2.00 8.46
C LEU A 122 4.74 2.19 7.10
N ILE A 123 5.85 2.90 7.09
CA ILE A 123 6.75 3.00 5.96
C ILE A 123 8.05 2.31 6.35
N LEU A 124 8.48 1.36 5.53
CA LEU A 124 9.77 0.70 5.64
C LEU A 124 10.70 1.25 4.57
N GLY A 125 11.94 1.54 4.94
CA GLY A 125 12.95 2.05 4.01
C GLY A 125 14.35 1.52 4.31
N VAL A 126 15.28 1.76 3.38
CA VAL A 126 16.72 1.51 3.53
C VAL A 126 17.41 2.68 4.23
#